data_4cf1a2a5838d39a9bc027595272ad0d1
#
_entry.id   4cf1a2a5838d39a9bc027595272ad0d1
#
_cell.length_a   1.000
_cell.length_b   1.000
_cell.length_c   1.000
_cell.angle_alpha   90.00
_cell.angle_beta   90.00
_cell.angle_gamma   90.00
#
_symmetry.space_group_name_H-M   'P 1'
#
loop_
_entity.id
_entity.type
_entity.pdbx_description
1 polymer ?
#
loop_
_entity_poly.entity_id
_entity_poly.type
_entity_poly.pdbx_seq_one_letter_code
_entity_poly.pdbx_strand_id
1 'polypeptide(L)'
;MKKQAFFRRADLLLIAVIAAVCIFLFLSKQSPHASPQDVQAVLYSGGVEIDRISLNEVTLPYTLTLGKQPQAVIQVERGRIRYLSAECPDGLCVKSGWLSQPGDTAACLPARTVIAIEGIRPAEIGRAHV
;
A
#
# COMPACT_ATOMS: atom_id res chain seq x y z
N MET A 1 23.09 -4.84 -48.94
CA MET A 1 23.87 -4.47 -47.74
C MET A 1 23.94 -2.98 -47.47
N LYS A 2 23.78 -2.11 -48.46
CA LYS A 2 23.73 -0.65 -48.24
C LYS A 2 22.45 -0.17 -47.52
N LYS A 3 21.37 -0.92 -47.57
CA LYS A 3 20.13 -0.59 -46.86
C LYS A 3 20.22 -0.76 -45.35
N GLN A 4 21.17 -1.54 -44.89
CA GLN A 4 21.32 -1.78 -43.42
C GLN A 4 21.97 -0.59 -42.71
N ALA A 5 22.84 0.17 -43.38
CA ALA A 5 23.49 1.31 -42.75
C ALA A 5 22.56 2.53 -42.59
N PHE A 6 21.62 2.72 -43.53
CA PHE A 6 20.61 3.77 -43.43
C PHE A 6 19.58 3.43 -42.36
N PHE A 7 19.22 2.15 -42.30
CA PHE A 7 18.30 1.65 -41.26
C PHE A 7 18.86 1.77 -39.86
N ARG A 8 20.17 1.63 -39.71
CA ARG A 8 20.84 1.71 -38.40
C ARG A 8 20.73 3.07 -37.72
N ARG A 9 20.86 4.18 -38.50
CA ARG A 9 20.82 5.53 -37.90
C ARG A 9 19.41 5.90 -37.47
N ALA A 10 18.43 5.64 -38.31
CA ALA A 10 17.04 5.88 -38.02
C ALA A 10 16.56 4.96 -36.88
N ASP A 11 17.01 3.73 -36.91
CA ASP A 11 16.66 2.73 -35.88
C ASP A 11 17.25 3.10 -34.53
N LEU A 12 18.50 3.55 -34.51
CA LEU A 12 19.13 4.03 -33.26
C LEU A 12 18.43 5.26 -32.71
N LEU A 13 18.00 6.18 -33.55
CA LEU A 13 17.24 7.34 -33.11
C LEU A 13 15.88 6.91 -32.54
N LEU A 14 15.22 5.98 -33.21
CA LEU A 14 13.93 5.45 -32.73
C LEU A 14 14.08 4.77 -31.39
N ILE A 15 15.09 3.92 -31.25
CA ILE A 15 15.37 3.23 -29.99
C ILE A 15 15.71 4.24 -28.88
N ALA A 16 16.51 5.25 -29.22
CA ALA A 16 16.86 6.30 -28.25
C ALA A 16 15.64 7.08 -27.79
N VAL A 17 14.73 7.40 -28.70
CA VAL A 17 13.48 8.12 -28.37
C VAL A 17 12.59 7.24 -27.50
N ILE A 18 12.41 5.97 -27.88
CA ILE A 18 11.59 5.04 -27.09
C ILE A 18 12.19 4.85 -25.69
N ALA A 19 13.51 4.66 -25.61
CA ALA A 19 14.20 4.52 -24.33
C ALA A 19 14.04 5.77 -23.48
N ALA A 20 14.17 6.95 -24.06
CA ALA A 20 13.99 8.22 -23.35
C ALA A 20 12.56 8.38 -22.84
N VAL A 21 11.56 8.04 -23.65
CA VAL A 21 10.16 8.07 -23.25
C VAL A 21 9.90 7.06 -22.13
N CYS A 22 10.41 5.84 -22.27
CA CYS A 22 10.25 4.80 -21.23
C CYS A 22 10.90 5.23 -19.91
N ILE A 23 12.10 5.78 -19.96
CA ILE A 23 12.79 6.29 -18.77
C ILE A 23 12.00 7.43 -18.14
N PHE A 24 11.51 8.35 -18.98
CA PHE A 24 10.72 9.48 -18.51
C PHE A 24 9.43 9.02 -17.83
N LEU A 25 8.71 8.08 -18.45
CA LEU A 25 7.50 7.51 -17.85
C LEU A 25 7.81 6.73 -16.59
N PHE A 26 8.92 6.00 -16.58
CA PHE A 26 9.34 5.24 -15.40
C PHE A 26 9.66 6.17 -14.23
N LEU A 27 10.44 7.23 -14.50
CA LEU A 27 10.75 8.23 -13.48
C LEU A 27 9.52 9.01 -13.02
N SER A 28 8.58 9.25 -13.94
CA SER A 28 7.31 9.90 -13.59
C SER A 28 6.44 9.02 -12.71
N LYS A 29 6.50 7.70 -12.91
CA LYS A 29 5.79 6.76 -12.04
C LYS A 29 6.47 6.57 -10.69
N GLN A 30 7.75 6.85 -10.63
CA GLN A 30 8.47 6.90 -9.37
C GLN A 30 8.30 8.26 -8.69
N SER A 31 7.26 9.00 -9.02
CA SER A 31 6.91 10.17 -8.24
C SER A 31 7.01 9.76 -6.79
N PRO A 32 7.92 10.37 -6.04
CA PRO A 32 8.04 10.05 -4.63
C PRO A 32 6.63 10.18 -4.09
N HIS A 33 6.21 9.17 -3.40
CA HIS A 33 4.98 9.23 -2.68
C HIS A 33 4.84 10.63 -2.19
N ALA A 34 3.95 11.34 -2.87
CA ALA A 34 3.72 12.74 -2.58
C ALA A 34 3.69 12.87 -1.07
N SER A 35 4.55 13.72 -0.55
CA SER A 35 4.57 14.20 0.82
C SER A 35 3.95 13.23 1.83
N PRO A 36 4.52 13.01 2.98
CA PRO A 36 3.96 12.12 3.98
C PRO A 36 2.53 12.54 4.24
N GLN A 37 1.62 12.02 3.42
CA GLN A 37 0.22 12.12 3.72
C GLN A 37 0.06 11.35 5.01
N ASP A 38 -0.47 12.03 6.01
CA ASP A 38 -0.81 11.34 7.22
C ASP A 38 -1.76 10.19 6.85
N VAL A 39 -1.31 8.99 7.09
CA VAL A 39 -2.11 7.79 6.83
C VAL A 39 -2.52 7.18 8.15
N GLN A 40 -3.75 6.68 8.18
CA GLN A 40 -4.27 5.98 9.34
C GLN A 40 -4.70 4.58 8.94
N ALA A 41 -4.48 3.64 9.82
CA ALA A 41 -4.99 2.28 9.67
C ALA A 41 -6.31 2.18 10.41
N VAL A 42 -7.36 1.79 9.70
CA VAL A 42 -8.67 1.56 10.31
C VAL A 42 -8.85 0.06 10.47
N LEU A 43 -9.13 -0.36 11.68
CA LEU A 43 -9.28 -1.76 12.03
C LEU A 43 -10.77 -2.08 12.19
N TYR A 44 -11.22 -3.11 11.48
CA TYR A 44 -12.59 -3.59 11.57
C TYR A 44 -12.61 -5.00 12.13
N SER A 45 -13.58 -5.28 12.95
CA SER A 45 -13.84 -6.62 13.45
C SER A 45 -15.33 -6.91 13.39
N GLY A 46 -15.71 -7.99 12.71
CA GLY A 46 -17.10 -8.33 12.50
C GLY A 46 -17.91 -7.29 11.73
N GLY A 47 -17.25 -6.51 10.86
CA GLY A 47 -17.90 -5.46 10.09
C GLY A 47 -18.03 -4.12 10.81
N VAL A 48 -17.54 -4.03 12.05
CA VAL A 48 -17.59 -2.81 12.84
C VAL A 48 -16.18 -2.27 13.05
N GLU A 49 -16.04 -0.96 12.90
CA GLU A 49 -14.77 -0.29 13.18
C GLU A 49 -14.48 -0.36 14.68
N ILE A 50 -13.32 -0.91 15.01
CA ILE A 50 -12.92 -1.07 16.43
C ILE A 50 -11.81 -0.10 16.84
N ASP A 51 -10.96 0.33 15.90
CA ASP A 51 -9.86 1.23 16.21
C ASP A 51 -9.37 1.95 14.97
N ARG A 52 -8.71 3.09 15.20
CA ARG A 52 -8.02 3.87 14.17
C ARG A 52 -6.63 4.22 14.69
N ILE A 53 -5.61 3.89 13.93
CA ILE A 53 -4.23 4.12 14.31
C ILE A 53 -3.60 5.07 13.33
N SER A 54 -3.12 6.21 13.81
CA SER A 54 -2.33 7.14 13.00
C SER A 54 -0.93 6.57 12.82
N LEU A 55 -0.63 6.04 11.65
CA LEU A 55 0.65 5.39 11.40
C LEU A 55 1.84 6.35 11.50
N ASN A 56 1.61 7.63 11.23
CA ASN A 56 2.67 8.63 11.31
C ASN A 56 3.07 8.97 12.75
N GLU A 57 2.19 8.72 13.71
CA GLU A 57 2.45 8.99 15.12
C GLU A 57 3.09 7.81 15.83
N VAL A 58 3.22 6.68 15.17
CA VAL A 58 3.86 5.50 15.76
C VAL A 58 5.36 5.77 15.89
N THR A 59 5.87 5.73 17.11
CA THR A 59 7.29 5.94 17.39
C THR A 59 8.06 4.64 17.50
N LEU A 60 7.47 3.63 18.13
CA LEU A 60 8.07 2.32 18.30
C LEU A 60 7.15 1.24 17.73
N PRO A 61 7.71 0.22 17.09
CA PRO A 61 6.91 -0.90 16.62
C PRO A 61 6.23 -1.61 17.78
N TYR A 62 4.98 -2.00 17.58
CA TYR A 62 4.24 -2.78 18.58
C TYR A 62 3.30 -3.76 17.88
N THR A 63 2.77 -4.69 18.64
CA THR A 63 1.84 -5.69 18.12
C THR A 63 0.50 -5.57 18.84
N LEU A 64 -0.56 -5.84 18.08
CA LEU A 64 -1.93 -5.88 18.60
C LEU A 64 -2.55 -7.22 18.24
N THR A 65 -3.34 -7.77 19.15
CA THR A 65 -4.11 -8.98 18.89
C THR A 65 -5.57 -8.61 18.64
N LEU A 66 -6.08 -9.01 17.48
CA LEU A 66 -7.48 -8.79 17.11
C LEU A 66 -8.23 -10.11 17.08
N GLY A 67 -9.51 -10.04 17.45
CA GLY A 67 -10.37 -11.20 17.47
C GLY A 67 -10.22 -12.01 18.75
N LYS A 68 -11.21 -12.81 19.04
CA LYS A 68 -11.19 -13.68 20.22
C LYS A 68 -10.75 -15.09 19.87
N GLN A 69 -11.30 -15.67 18.85
CA GLN A 69 -10.92 -16.96 18.27
C GLN A 69 -11.61 -17.11 16.92
N PRO A 70 -10.87 -17.33 15.82
CA PRO A 70 -9.39 -17.31 15.74
C PRO A 70 -8.82 -15.91 15.90
N GLN A 71 -7.62 -15.83 16.45
CA GLN A 71 -6.94 -14.56 16.69
C GLN A 71 -6.05 -14.18 15.52
N ALA A 72 -5.93 -12.88 15.28
CA ALA A 72 -4.98 -12.32 14.33
C ALA A 72 -4.07 -11.36 15.08
N VAL A 73 -2.77 -11.49 14.86
CA VAL A 73 -1.78 -10.60 15.44
C VAL A 73 -1.32 -9.63 14.36
N ILE A 74 -1.38 -8.37 14.67
CA ILE A 74 -1.03 -7.29 13.76
C ILE A 74 0.24 -6.62 14.28
N GLN A 75 1.19 -6.37 13.38
CA GLN A 75 2.38 -5.60 13.69
C GLN A 75 2.23 -4.20 13.12
N VAL A 76 2.40 -3.20 13.99
CA VAL A 76 2.28 -1.79 13.63
C VAL A 76 3.66 -1.16 13.72
N GLU A 77 4.07 -0.51 12.63
CA GLU A 77 5.30 0.28 12.58
C GLU A 77 4.97 1.67 12.05
N ARG A 78 5.93 2.55 12.14
CA ARG A 78 5.75 3.91 11.64
C ARG A 78 5.50 3.89 10.12
N GLY A 79 4.33 4.36 9.72
CA GLY A 79 3.94 4.46 8.33
C GLY A 79 3.49 3.15 7.67
N ARG A 80 3.44 2.05 8.40
CA ARG A 80 3.02 0.76 7.83
C ARG A 80 2.46 -0.20 8.88
N ILE A 81 1.66 -1.14 8.41
CA ILE A 81 1.00 -2.12 9.26
C ILE A 81 0.87 -3.43 8.48
N ARG A 82 0.88 -4.55 9.16
CA ARG A 82 0.67 -5.86 8.53
C ARG A 82 0.08 -6.86 9.51
N TYR A 83 -0.46 -7.94 8.96
CA TYR A 83 -0.75 -9.13 9.75
C TYR A 83 0.57 -9.87 10.01
N LEU A 84 0.97 -9.97 11.25
CA LEU A 84 2.17 -10.71 11.65
C LEU A 84 1.90 -12.21 11.68
N SER A 85 0.76 -12.59 12.27
CA SER A 85 0.29 -13.97 12.26
C SER A 85 -1.23 -13.98 12.32
N ALA A 86 -1.82 -15.03 11.78
CA ALA A 86 -3.27 -15.22 11.81
C ALA A 86 -3.55 -16.71 11.70
N GLU A 87 -4.58 -17.17 12.39
CA GLU A 87 -5.06 -18.54 12.28
C GLU A 87 -5.87 -18.72 10.99
N CYS A 88 -5.25 -18.41 9.87
CA CYS A 88 -5.85 -18.49 8.55
C CYS A 88 -5.28 -19.72 7.85
N PRO A 89 -6.10 -20.69 7.40
CA PRO A 89 -5.59 -21.91 6.76
C PRO A 89 -4.70 -21.63 5.56
N ASP A 90 -5.04 -20.60 4.79
CA ASP A 90 -4.30 -20.25 3.58
C ASP A 90 -3.16 -19.26 3.84
N GLY A 91 -3.10 -18.63 5.01
CA GLY A 91 -2.10 -17.63 5.35
C GLY A 91 -2.15 -16.38 4.47
N LEU A 92 -3.28 -16.12 3.81
CA LEU A 92 -3.41 -15.01 2.88
C LEU A 92 -3.26 -13.65 3.57
N CYS A 93 -3.73 -13.54 4.80
CA CYS A 93 -3.60 -12.31 5.58
C CYS A 93 -2.13 -11.93 5.76
N VAL A 94 -1.32 -12.89 6.17
CA VAL A 94 0.12 -12.69 6.37
C VAL A 94 0.83 -12.46 5.05
N LYS A 95 0.41 -13.15 3.98
CA LYS A 95 0.97 -13.00 2.64
C LYS A 95 0.68 -11.65 2.00
N SER A 96 -0.33 -10.93 2.47
CA SER A 96 -0.65 -9.58 1.97
C SER A 96 0.50 -8.61 2.19
N GLY A 97 1.37 -8.87 3.17
CA GLY A 97 2.54 -8.05 3.42
C GLY A 97 2.20 -6.71 4.08
N TRP A 98 3.11 -5.76 3.92
CA TRP A 98 2.96 -4.44 4.52
C TRP A 98 1.93 -3.59 3.80
N LEU A 99 1.09 -2.92 4.56
CA LEU A 99 0.12 -1.94 4.08
C LEU A 99 0.61 -0.56 4.49
N SER A 100 0.78 0.34 3.55
CA SER A 100 1.33 1.66 3.83
C SER A 100 0.70 2.80 3.04
N GLN A 101 -0.01 2.49 1.96
CA GLN A 101 -0.57 3.50 1.07
C GLN A 101 -2.08 3.59 1.23
N PRO A 102 -2.67 4.78 1.06
CA PRO A 102 -4.12 4.91 1.06
C PRO A 102 -4.75 3.99 0.01
N GLY A 103 -5.77 3.27 0.40
CA GLY A 103 -6.41 2.27 -0.45
C GLY A 103 -5.92 0.85 -0.24
N ASP A 104 -4.79 0.66 0.43
CA ASP A 104 -4.32 -0.69 0.77
C ASP A 104 -5.26 -1.31 1.80
N THR A 105 -5.66 -2.54 1.57
CA THR A 105 -6.53 -3.28 2.48
C THR A 105 -6.06 -4.73 2.59
N ALA A 106 -6.26 -5.30 3.75
CA ALA A 106 -6.05 -6.73 3.99
C ALA A 106 -7.17 -7.23 4.89
N ALA A 107 -7.64 -8.43 4.61
CA ALA A 107 -8.72 -9.03 5.37
C ALA A 107 -8.34 -10.42 5.82
N CYS A 108 -8.71 -10.76 7.05
CA CYS A 108 -8.62 -12.12 7.58
C CYS A 108 -10.03 -12.64 7.82
N LEU A 109 -10.50 -13.48 6.90
CA LEU A 109 -11.88 -13.98 6.96
C LEU A 109 -12.16 -14.88 8.16
N PRO A 110 -11.26 -15.81 8.56
CA PRO A 110 -11.51 -16.60 9.75
C PRO A 110 -11.64 -15.75 11.03
N ALA A 111 -10.81 -14.73 11.16
CA ALA A 111 -10.84 -13.81 12.30
C ALA A 111 -11.86 -12.68 12.13
N ARG A 112 -12.46 -12.55 10.95
CA ARG A 112 -13.40 -11.48 10.58
C ARG A 112 -12.83 -10.10 10.84
N THR A 113 -11.54 -9.93 10.59
CA THR A 113 -10.86 -8.65 10.78
C THR A 113 -10.43 -8.10 9.42
N VAL A 114 -10.46 -6.78 9.31
CA VAL A 114 -10.02 -6.07 8.10
C VAL A 114 -9.16 -4.90 8.55
N ILE A 115 -8.06 -4.69 7.83
CA ILE A 115 -7.23 -3.50 7.96
C ILE A 115 -7.38 -2.70 6.67
N ALA A 116 -7.75 -1.44 6.78
CA ALA A 116 -7.82 -0.52 5.65
C ALA A 116 -6.96 0.69 5.92
N ILE A 117 -6.16 1.10 4.95
CA ILE A 117 -5.34 2.30 5.05
C ILE A 117 -6.08 3.46 4.40
N GLU A 118 -6.29 4.51 5.16
CA GLU A 118 -6.95 5.72 4.69
C GLU A 118 -6.00 6.91 4.80
N GLY A 119 -6.01 7.78 3.80
CA GLY A 119 -5.29 9.04 3.85
C GLY A 119 -6.08 10.06 4.67
N ILE A 120 -5.39 10.75 5.57
CA ILE A 120 -5.99 11.83 6.34
C ILE A 120 -5.79 13.14 5.56
N ARG A 121 -6.86 13.63 4.95
CA ARG A 121 -6.84 14.94 4.31
C ARG A 121 -7.76 15.87 5.08
N PRO A 122 -7.23 16.93 5.67
CA PRO A 122 -8.07 17.85 6.45
C PRO A 122 -9.24 18.44 5.65
N ALA A 123 -9.04 18.63 4.35
CA ALA A 123 -10.07 19.17 3.48
C ALA A 123 -11.21 18.19 3.19
N GLU A 124 -11.00 16.90 3.33
CA GLU A 124 -12.00 15.86 3.05
C GLU A 124 -12.80 15.45 4.27
N ILE A 125 -12.31 15.78 5.47
CA ILE A 125 -13.01 15.44 6.71
C ILE A 125 -14.41 16.07 6.75
N GLY A 126 -14.56 17.28 6.24
CA GLY A 126 -15.86 17.93 6.16
C GLY A 126 -16.81 17.31 5.14
N ARG A 127 -16.29 16.60 4.13
CA ARG A 127 -17.11 15.96 3.10
C ARG A 127 -17.52 14.55 3.45
N ALA A 128 -16.77 13.90 4.31
CA ALA A 128 -17.07 12.52 4.71
C ALA A 128 -18.36 12.40 5.52
N HIS A 129 -18.88 13.51 6.00
CA HIS A 129 -20.12 13.55 6.79
C HIS A 129 -21.36 13.89 5.98
N VAL A 130 -21.22 14.06 4.70
CA VAL A 130 -22.35 14.42 3.83
C VAL A 130 -22.99 13.18 3.23
#